data_ea454d973d3310f9d619c1b6fe47441a
#
_entry.id   ea454d973d3310f9d619c1b6fe47441a
#
_cell.length_a   1.000
_cell.length_b   1.000
_cell.length_c   1.000
_cell.angle_alpha   90.00
_cell.angle_beta   90.00
_cell.angle_gamma   90.00
#
_symmetry.space_group_name_H-M   'P 1'
#
loop_
_entity.id
_entity.type
_entity.pdbx_description
1 polymer ?
#
loop_
_entity_poly.entity_id
_entity_poly.type
_entity_poly.pdbx_seq_one_letter_code
_entity_poly.pdbx_strand_id
1 'polypeptide(L)'
;RLAMYIGVMLIGASIALSGCGAEKAAAPKAPLVKSMVIGETESGVKNTFSGTVHGFFESPLAFQVGGRIMQRYVTSGERVSAGQALFKVDSKDAEEQAAAARSQLNAAEASYRLAQSTLARYEKLHSVSAISDLAIDQTRNQAELAAAQLESAQAALSRAENNLGFTVLSADRDGIVGTTLYEVGQVVAAGTPVVSIIDDSQLDVYISLTEKQYREYSVGMPCTVTFWALPNVSVEGRVREVAAAPNSQTGTYDAKVTLIDPPENIAVGMTAEVKFGDREGGKGIMIPLSAMATQDQKPSVWVIRDNKVTLTPV
;
A
#
# COMPACT_ATOMS: atom_id res chain seq x y z
N ARG A 1 -75.65 25.25 83.33
CA ARG A 1 -75.51 23.85 82.80
C ARG A 1 -76.15 23.70 81.42
N LEU A 2 -77.18 24.52 81.06
CA LEU A 2 -77.85 24.43 79.76
C LEU A 2 -77.03 24.97 78.61
N ALA A 3 -76.19 25.97 78.83
CA ALA A 3 -75.29 26.60 77.79
C ALA A 3 -74.12 25.64 77.33
N MET A 4 -73.72 24.72 78.22
CA MET A 4 -72.66 23.77 77.93
C MET A 4 -73.10 22.62 77.01
N TYR A 5 -74.39 22.25 77.04
CA TYR A 5 -74.96 21.20 76.16
C TYR A 5 -75.26 21.68 74.75
N ILE A 6 -75.56 22.97 74.55
CA ILE A 6 -75.82 23.54 73.23
C ILE A 6 -74.48 23.71 72.45
N GLY A 7 -73.44 24.01 73.19
CA GLY A 7 -72.08 24.14 72.53
C GLY A 7 -71.54 22.80 72.05
N VAL A 8 -71.77 21.71 72.75
CA VAL A 8 -71.32 20.37 72.36
C VAL A 8 -72.15 19.80 71.19
N MET A 9 -73.44 20.16 71.13
CA MET A 9 -74.30 19.71 70.06
C MET A 9 -74.05 20.46 68.74
N LEU A 10 -73.64 21.72 68.81
CA LEU A 10 -73.24 22.50 67.63
C LEU A 10 -71.83 22.09 67.06
N ILE A 11 -70.92 21.65 67.92
CA ILE A 11 -69.63 21.13 67.48
C ILE A 11 -69.78 19.72 66.86
N GLY A 12 -70.75 18.89 67.38
CA GLY A 12 -71.04 17.58 66.78
C GLY A 12 -71.66 17.66 65.38
N ALA A 13 -72.48 18.70 65.12
CA ALA A 13 -73.12 18.91 63.82
C ALA A 13 -72.19 19.43 62.72
N SER A 14 -71.08 20.09 63.07
CA SER A 14 -70.12 20.59 62.09
C SER A 14 -69.12 19.51 61.57
N ILE A 15 -69.05 18.37 62.27
CA ILE A 15 -68.13 17.27 61.82
C ILE A 15 -68.84 16.31 60.88
N ALA A 16 -70.17 16.32 60.80
CA ALA A 16 -70.92 15.40 59.92
C ALA A 16 -71.16 15.90 58.49
N LEU A 17 -70.69 17.11 58.08
CA LEU A 17 -70.81 17.67 56.73
C LEU A 17 -69.51 17.70 55.95
N SER A 18 -68.40 17.11 56.42
CA SER A 18 -67.24 16.83 55.59
C SER A 18 -67.55 15.60 54.75
N GLY A 19 -68.50 15.73 53.87
CA GLY A 19 -68.79 14.70 52.86
C GLY A 19 -67.58 14.52 51.93
N CYS A 20 -67.09 13.30 51.86
CA CYS A 20 -66.16 12.82 50.89
C CYS A 20 -66.60 13.23 49.47
N GLY A 21 -66.03 14.32 48.96
CA GLY A 21 -65.92 14.55 47.55
C GLY A 21 -64.90 13.52 47.06
N ALA A 22 -65.38 12.40 46.56
CA ALA A 22 -64.54 11.48 45.81
C ALA A 22 -64.04 12.22 44.54
N GLU A 23 -62.91 12.86 44.68
CA GLU A 23 -62.21 13.38 43.55
C GLU A 23 -61.96 12.16 42.64
N LYS A 24 -62.68 12.12 41.52
CA LYS A 24 -62.41 11.15 40.47
C LYS A 24 -60.93 11.29 40.12
N ALA A 25 -60.14 10.35 40.57
CA ALA A 25 -58.73 10.27 40.19
C ALA A 25 -58.68 10.42 38.68
N ALA A 26 -58.14 11.56 38.23
CA ALA A 26 -57.91 11.80 36.78
C ALA A 26 -57.11 10.61 36.27
N ALA A 27 -57.67 9.93 35.27
CA ALA A 27 -56.96 8.81 34.64
C ALA A 27 -55.52 9.27 34.29
N PRO A 28 -54.51 8.49 34.65
CA PRO A 28 -53.13 8.88 34.40
C PRO A 28 -52.99 9.26 32.93
N LYS A 29 -52.56 10.50 32.69
CA LYS A 29 -52.27 10.96 31.32
C LYS A 29 -51.26 9.99 30.72
N ALA A 30 -51.61 9.38 29.60
CA ALA A 30 -50.68 8.50 28.89
C ALA A 30 -49.37 9.24 28.64
N PRO A 31 -48.23 8.61 28.93
CA PRO A 31 -46.94 9.23 28.70
C PRO A 31 -46.77 9.54 27.21
N LEU A 32 -46.23 10.72 26.91
CA LEU A 32 -45.84 11.09 25.54
C LEU A 32 -44.65 10.25 25.13
N VAL A 33 -44.80 9.46 24.09
CA VAL A 33 -43.75 8.63 23.53
C VAL A 33 -43.46 9.08 22.10
N LYS A 34 -42.21 9.06 21.72
CA LYS A 34 -41.78 9.29 20.33
C LYS A 34 -41.96 7.98 19.56
N SER A 35 -42.78 8.00 18.52
CA SER A 35 -42.95 6.86 17.62
C SER A 35 -42.32 7.13 16.28
N MET A 36 -41.88 6.09 15.60
CA MET A 36 -41.29 6.12 14.26
C MET A 36 -41.93 4.99 13.45
N VAL A 37 -42.30 5.31 12.23
CA VAL A 37 -42.72 4.30 11.26
C VAL A 37 -41.44 3.68 10.69
N ILE A 38 -41.30 2.37 10.86
CA ILE A 38 -40.18 1.61 10.31
C ILE A 38 -40.64 0.94 9.00
N GLY A 39 -39.83 1.11 7.96
CA GLY A 39 -39.96 0.40 6.70
C GLY A 39 -38.90 -0.71 6.58
N GLU A 40 -39.12 -1.62 5.65
CA GLU A 40 -38.10 -2.55 5.26
C GLU A 40 -36.92 -1.71 4.69
N THR A 41 -35.81 -1.73 5.38
CA THR A 41 -34.55 -1.16 4.88
C THR A 41 -33.73 -2.33 4.39
N GLU A 42 -33.18 -2.23 3.22
CA GLU A 42 -32.17 -3.17 2.79
C GLU A 42 -31.03 -3.10 3.81
N SER A 43 -30.94 -4.12 4.65
CA SER A 43 -29.84 -4.29 5.60
C SER A 43 -28.62 -4.82 4.86
N GLY A 44 -28.19 -4.09 3.86
CA GLY A 44 -26.91 -4.33 3.22
C GLY A 44 -25.83 -4.05 4.24
N VAL A 45 -25.13 -5.07 4.69
CA VAL A 45 -23.79 -4.86 5.28
C VAL A 45 -23.05 -4.02 4.26
N LYS A 46 -22.71 -2.78 4.60
CA LYS A 46 -21.95 -1.92 3.71
C LYS A 46 -20.63 -2.61 3.47
N ASN A 47 -20.50 -3.30 2.33
CA ASN A 47 -19.27 -3.92 1.86
C ASN A 47 -18.35 -2.83 1.27
N THR A 48 -18.06 -1.85 2.10
CA THR A 48 -17.32 -0.64 1.74
C THR A 48 -16.04 -0.60 2.53
N PHE A 49 -14.93 -0.41 1.83
CA PHE A 49 -13.59 -0.36 2.38
C PHE A 49 -12.94 0.95 2.02
N SER A 50 -12.30 1.59 2.98
CA SER A 50 -11.39 2.70 2.72
C SER A 50 -10.05 2.16 2.25
N GLY A 51 -9.46 2.82 1.26
CA GLY A 51 -8.15 2.49 0.73
C GLY A 51 -7.41 3.72 0.24
N THR A 52 -6.20 3.50 -0.23
CA THR A 52 -5.35 4.54 -0.82
C THR A 52 -4.95 4.11 -2.22
N VAL A 53 -4.91 5.07 -3.15
CA VAL A 53 -4.46 4.86 -4.53
C VAL A 53 -2.94 4.72 -4.54
N HIS A 54 -2.45 3.68 -5.16
CA HIS A 54 -1.04 3.37 -5.39
C HIS A 54 -0.78 3.18 -6.88
N GLY A 55 0.47 3.33 -7.30
CA GLY A 55 0.89 2.87 -8.61
C GLY A 55 0.90 1.35 -8.70
N PHE A 56 0.97 0.81 -9.90
CA PHE A 56 1.03 -0.63 -10.14
C PHE A 56 2.24 -1.27 -9.45
N PHE A 57 3.39 -0.57 -9.52
CA PHE A 57 4.59 -0.85 -8.74
C PHE A 57 5.17 0.42 -8.16
N GLU A 58 5.72 0.30 -6.98
CA GLU A 58 6.54 1.32 -6.34
C GLU A 58 7.92 0.71 -6.10
N SER A 59 8.93 1.20 -6.82
CA SER A 59 10.29 0.69 -6.77
C SER A 59 11.19 1.64 -5.98
N PRO A 60 11.63 1.26 -4.78
CA PRO A 60 12.66 2.01 -4.08
C PRO A 60 14.02 1.74 -4.72
N LEU A 61 14.62 2.78 -5.32
CA LEU A 61 15.90 2.70 -6.00
C LEU A 61 17.04 3.09 -5.06
N ALA A 62 18.12 2.31 -5.11
CA ALA A 62 19.33 2.47 -4.31
C ALA A 62 20.57 2.37 -5.19
N PHE A 63 21.63 3.08 -4.79
CA PHE A 63 22.92 2.89 -5.41
C PHE A 63 23.51 1.51 -5.07
N GLN A 64 24.21 0.90 -6.02
CA GLN A 64 24.97 -0.33 -5.78
C GLN A 64 26.36 -0.05 -5.15
N VAL A 65 26.80 1.20 -5.16
CA VAL A 65 28.04 1.68 -4.53
C VAL A 65 27.74 2.81 -3.58
N GLY A 66 28.47 2.89 -2.46
CA GLY A 66 28.34 4.00 -1.52
C GLY A 66 29.11 5.24 -1.98
N GLY A 67 28.65 6.41 -1.59
CA GLY A 67 29.33 7.66 -1.89
C GLY A 67 28.56 8.90 -1.48
N ARG A 68 29.16 10.07 -1.66
CA ARG A 68 28.48 11.36 -1.46
C ARG A 68 27.68 11.69 -2.71
N ILE A 69 26.42 12.06 -2.54
CA ILE A 69 25.56 12.55 -3.63
C ILE A 69 26.12 13.88 -4.14
N MET A 70 26.53 13.91 -5.40
CA MET A 70 27.09 15.10 -6.06
C MET A 70 26.04 15.85 -6.84
N GLN A 71 25.10 15.13 -7.45
CA GLN A 71 24.08 15.71 -8.33
C GLN A 71 22.74 14.98 -8.17
N ARG A 72 21.67 15.75 -8.29
CA ARG A 72 20.29 15.29 -8.43
C ARG A 72 19.73 15.88 -9.71
N TYR A 73 19.18 15.05 -10.58
CA TYR A 73 18.67 15.43 -11.89
C TYR A 73 17.14 15.53 -11.95
N VAL A 74 16.46 15.05 -10.91
CA VAL A 74 14.99 14.93 -10.90
C VAL A 74 14.40 15.51 -9.64
N THR A 75 13.12 15.88 -9.71
CA THR A 75 12.30 16.33 -8.56
C THR A 75 11.14 15.38 -8.31
N SER A 76 10.63 15.34 -7.07
CA SER A 76 9.43 14.55 -6.75
C SER A 76 8.24 15.03 -7.60
N GLY A 77 7.49 14.08 -8.16
CA GLY A 77 6.37 14.33 -9.06
C GLY A 77 6.77 14.46 -10.54
N GLU A 78 8.06 14.44 -10.88
CA GLU A 78 8.55 14.52 -12.25
C GLU A 78 8.39 13.17 -12.96
N ARG A 79 7.98 13.20 -14.24
CA ARG A 79 7.91 11.99 -15.07
C ARG A 79 9.28 11.65 -15.63
N VAL A 80 9.67 10.39 -15.54
CA VAL A 80 10.95 9.86 -15.99
C VAL A 80 10.76 8.66 -16.89
N SER A 81 11.76 8.41 -17.74
CA SER A 81 11.82 7.25 -18.60
C SER A 81 12.89 6.26 -18.13
N ALA A 82 12.71 4.99 -18.47
CA ALA A 82 13.68 3.93 -18.20
C ALA A 82 15.08 4.32 -18.70
N GLY A 83 16.11 4.14 -17.85
CA GLY A 83 17.48 4.54 -18.13
C GLY A 83 17.81 6.00 -17.88
N GLN A 84 16.84 6.88 -17.61
CA GLN A 84 17.10 8.28 -17.28
C GLN A 84 17.87 8.38 -15.97
N ALA A 85 18.95 9.19 -15.95
CA ALA A 85 19.73 9.44 -14.74
C ALA A 85 18.92 10.24 -13.72
N LEU A 86 18.90 9.78 -12.49
CA LEU A 86 18.16 10.38 -11.36
C LEU A 86 19.12 11.09 -10.39
N PHE A 87 20.17 10.39 -9.99
CA PHE A 87 21.18 10.89 -9.05
C PHE A 87 22.57 10.43 -9.47
N LYS A 88 23.60 11.17 -9.05
CA LYS A 88 25.01 10.80 -9.22
C LYS A 88 25.72 10.94 -7.88
N VAL A 89 26.49 9.92 -7.49
CA VAL A 89 27.46 10.00 -6.40
C VAL A 89 28.84 10.37 -6.93
N ASP A 90 29.78 10.69 -6.03
CA ASP A 90 31.17 10.95 -6.38
C ASP A 90 31.77 9.76 -7.14
N SER A 91 32.17 9.99 -8.39
CA SER A 91 32.68 8.96 -9.31
C SER A 91 34.21 8.96 -9.45
N LYS A 92 34.91 9.88 -8.75
CA LYS A 92 36.34 10.10 -8.98
C LYS A 92 37.19 8.84 -8.78
N ASP A 93 37.00 8.15 -7.66
CA ASP A 93 37.75 6.92 -7.38
C ASP A 93 37.44 5.80 -8.39
N ALA A 94 36.14 5.68 -8.79
CA ALA A 94 35.74 4.71 -9.80
C ALA A 94 36.29 5.05 -11.20
N GLU A 95 36.35 6.32 -11.58
CA GLU A 95 36.96 6.79 -12.81
C GLU A 95 38.47 6.49 -12.85
N GLU A 96 39.18 6.74 -11.75
CA GLU A 96 40.62 6.43 -11.63
C GLU A 96 40.88 4.92 -11.70
N GLN A 97 40.01 4.09 -11.06
CA GLN A 97 40.11 2.63 -11.15
C GLN A 97 39.86 2.11 -12.56
N ALA A 98 38.86 2.64 -13.27
CA ALA A 98 38.61 2.29 -14.66
C ALA A 98 39.78 2.69 -15.60
N ALA A 99 40.33 3.87 -15.38
CA ALA A 99 41.52 4.33 -16.15
C ALA A 99 42.74 3.45 -15.90
N ALA A 100 43.00 3.03 -14.66
CA ALA A 100 44.08 2.12 -14.32
C ALA A 100 43.89 0.73 -14.95
N ALA A 101 42.65 0.17 -14.85
CA ALA A 101 42.33 -1.12 -15.48
C ALA A 101 42.46 -1.07 -17.01
N ARG A 102 42.09 0.05 -17.65
CA ARG A 102 42.29 0.26 -19.11
C ARG A 102 43.75 0.28 -19.48
N SER A 103 44.58 0.93 -18.67
CA SER A 103 46.03 0.93 -18.90
C SER A 103 46.63 -0.47 -18.78
N GLN A 104 46.16 -1.26 -17.81
CA GLN A 104 46.58 -2.65 -17.64
C GLN A 104 46.15 -3.54 -18.82
N LEU A 105 44.93 -3.35 -19.33
CA LEU A 105 44.49 -4.03 -20.56
C LEU A 105 45.40 -3.70 -21.75
N ASN A 106 45.71 -2.42 -22.00
CA ASN A 106 46.57 -2.01 -23.08
C ASN A 106 47.98 -2.68 -23.01
N ALA A 107 48.52 -2.81 -21.78
CA ALA A 107 49.80 -3.51 -21.56
C ALA A 107 49.70 -5.02 -21.86
N ALA A 108 48.62 -5.66 -21.40
CA ALA A 108 48.37 -7.08 -21.67
C ALA A 108 48.12 -7.36 -23.15
N GLU A 109 47.40 -6.49 -23.86
CA GLU A 109 47.25 -6.57 -25.33
C GLU A 109 48.56 -6.48 -26.07
N ALA A 110 49.44 -5.54 -25.66
CA ALA A 110 50.78 -5.41 -26.30
C ALA A 110 51.64 -6.65 -26.08
N SER A 111 51.61 -7.23 -24.85
CA SER A 111 52.29 -8.47 -24.52
C SER A 111 51.76 -9.66 -25.33
N TYR A 112 50.44 -9.79 -25.44
CA TYR A 112 49.80 -10.84 -26.24
C TYR A 112 50.18 -10.74 -27.73
N ARG A 113 50.09 -9.54 -28.31
CA ARG A 113 50.51 -9.33 -29.72
C ARG A 113 51.99 -9.70 -29.98
N LEU A 114 52.86 -9.36 -29.03
CA LEU A 114 54.27 -9.76 -29.13
C LEU A 114 54.43 -11.28 -29.08
N ALA A 115 53.80 -11.94 -28.10
CA ALA A 115 53.84 -13.40 -27.92
C ALA A 115 53.30 -14.14 -29.16
N GLN A 116 52.15 -13.69 -29.68
CA GLN A 116 51.55 -14.26 -30.90
C GLN A 116 52.45 -14.08 -32.13
N SER A 117 53.03 -12.89 -32.32
CA SER A 117 53.94 -12.62 -33.42
C SER A 117 55.24 -13.48 -33.33
N THR A 118 55.69 -13.73 -32.09
CA THR A 118 56.84 -14.60 -31.82
C THR A 118 56.51 -16.07 -32.11
N LEU A 119 55.35 -16.54 -31.63
CA LEU A 119 54.87 -17.90 -31.89
C LEU A 119 54.75 -18.16 -33.40
N ALA A 120 54.09 -17.29 -34.14
CA ALA A 120 53.92 -17.43 -35.58
C ALA A 120 55.27 -17.49 -36.33
N ARG A 121 56.29 -16.78 -35.84
CA ARG A 121 57.65 -16.81 -36.41
C ARG A 121 58.35 -18.14 -36.06
N TYR A 122 58.22 -18.63 -34.84
CA TYR A 122 58.81 -19.89 -34.42
C TYR A 122 58.11 -21.10 -35.07
N GLU A 123 56.83 -21.07 -35.30
CA GLU A 123 56.12 -22.09 -36.08
C GLU A 123 56.68 -22.23 -37.52
N LYS A 124 56.93 -21.12 -38.16
CA LYS A 124 57.64 -21.14 -39.51
C LYS A 124 59.03 -21.70 -39.44
N LEU A 125 59.81 -21.41 -38.40
CA LEU A 125 61.18 -21.97 -38.25
C LEU A 125 61.09 -23.47 -37.87
N HIS A 126 60.17 -23.89 -37.09
CA HIS A 126 59.91 -25.30 -36.71
C HIS A 126 59.52 -26.13 -37.95
N SER A 127 58.67 -25.58 -38.83
CA SER A 127 58.25 -26.29 -40.07
C SER A 127 59.40 -26.63 -41.03
N VAL A 128 60.50 -25.92 -40.92
CA VAL A 128 61.75 -26.19 -41.71
C VAL A 128 62.84 -26.81 -40.84
N SER A 129 62.54 -27.37 -39.69
CA SER A 129 63.40 -28.03 -38.71
C SER A 129 64.56 -27.14 -38.23
N ALA A 130 64.39 -25.79 -38.22
CA ALA A 130 65.43 -24.83 -37.80
C ALA A 130 65.48 -24.61 -36.29
N ILE A 131 64.48 -25.11 -35.52
CA ILE A 131 64.45 -25.02 -34.05
C ILE A 131 63.96 -26.37 -33.44
N SER A 132 64.18 -26.57 -32.11
CA SER A 132 63.83 -27.79 -31.40
C SER A 132 62.36 -27.76 -31.00
N ASP A 133 61.72 -28.96 -30.73
CA ASP A 133 60.39 -29.09 -30.19
C ASP A 133 60.26 -28.38 -28.86
N LEU A 134 61.28 -28.41 -28.00
CA LEU A 134 61.28 -27.67 -26.74
C LEU A 134 61.12 -26.18 -26.92
N ALA A 135 61.77 -25.57 -27.93
CA ALA A 135 61.69 -24.15 -28.17
C ALA A 135 60.30 -23.70 -28.67
N ILE A 136 59.65 -24.50 -29.53
CA ILE A 136 58.29 -24.19 -29.96
C ILE A 136 57.28 -24.37 -28.83
N ASP A 137 57.41 -25.41 -27.98
CA ASP A 137 56.52 -25.63 -26.84
C ASP A 137 56.64 -24.53 -25.80
N GLN A 138 57.87 -24.06 -25.49
CA GLN A 138 58.08 -22.89 -24.63
C GLN A 138 57.42 -21.63 -25.18
N THR A 139 57.54 -21.39 -26.50
CA THR A 139 56.93 -20.22 -27.14
C THR A 139 55.40 -20.31 -27.16
N ARG A 140 54.85 -21.53 -27.34
CA ARG A 140 53.42 -21.77 -27.27
C ARG A 140 52.88 -21.51 -25.85
N ASN A 141 53.54 -22.06 -24.84
CA ASN A 141 53.17 -21.78 -23.43
C ASN A 141 53.24 -20.29 -23.09
N GLN A 142 54.25 -19.55 -23.62
CA GLN A 142 54.34 -18.11 -23.42
C GLN A 142 53.18 -17.36 -24.09
N ALA A 143 52.73 -17.79 -25.27
CA ALA A 143 51.58 -17.21 -25.95
C ALA A 143 50.28 -17.51 -25.19
N GLU A 144 50.12 -18.72 -24.63
CA GLU A 144 48.99 -19.09 -23.80
C GLU A 144 48.93 -18.29 -22.50
N LEU A 145 50.09 -18.08 -21.84
CA LEU A 145 50.16 -17.23 -20.63
C LEU A 145 49.80 -15.79 -20.94
N ALA A 146 50.27 -15.24 -22.08
CA ALA A 146 49.92 -13.88 -22.50
C ALA A 146 48.41 -13.76 -22.85
N ALA A 147 47.81 -14.81 -23.43
CA ALA A 147 46.36 -14.85 -23.68
C ALA A 147 45.56 -14.83 -22.38
N ALA A 148 45.93 -15.67 -21.41
CA ALA A 148 45.28 -15.69 -20.09
C ALA A 148 45.43 -14.35 -19.36
N GLN A 149 46.58 -13.68 -19.48
CA GLN A 149 46.80 -12.34 -18.91
C GLN A 149 45.91 -11.28 -19.57
N LEU A 150 45.70 -11.35 -20.88
CA LEU A 150 44.80 -10.48 -21.63
C LEU A 150 43.34 -10.67 -21.15
N GLU A 151 42.88 -11.90 -21.07
CA GLU A 151 41.52 -12.22 -20.58
C GLU A 151 41.28 -11.70 -19.16
N SER A 152 42.25 -11.90 -18.27
CA SER A 152 42.22 -11.38 -16.90
C SER A 152 42.11 -9.84 -16.87
N ALA A 153 42.89 -9.14 -17.70
CA ALA A 153 42.87 -7.68 -17.79
C ALA A 153 41.53 -7.16 -18.36
N GLN A 154 40.95 -7.86 -19.35
CA GLN A 154 39.62 -7.54 -19.89
C GLN A 154 38.56 -7.66 -18.84
N ALA A 155 38.57 -8.74 -18.06
CA ALA A 155 37.62 -8.94 -16.96
C ALA A 155 37.79 -7.88 -15.85
N ALA A 156 39.03 -7.45 -15.58
CA ALA A 156 39.29 -6.39 -14.60
C ALA A 156 38.74 -5.03 -15.07
N LEU A 157 38.92 -4.68 -16.34
CA LEU A 157 38.35 -3.46 -16.92
C LEU A 157 36.82 -3.49 -16.86
N SER A 158 36.19 -4.58 -17.30
CA SER A 158 34.73 -4.71 -17.26
C SER A 158 34.16 -4.49 -15.85
N ARG A 159 34.80 -5.05 -14.80
CA ARG A 159 34.40 -4.81 -13.41
C ARG A 159 34.54 -3.34 -13.00
N ALA A 160 35.63 -2.68 -13.38
CA ALA A 160 35.86 -1.28 -13.07
C ALA A 160 34.84 -0.35 -13.78
N GLU A 161 34.55 -0.63 -15.05
CA GLU A 161 33.50 0.10 -15.81
C GLU A 161 32.10 -0.10 -15.25
N ASN A 162 31.73 -1.32 -14.79
CA ASN A 162 30.49 -1.57 -14.11
C ASN A 162 30.40 -0.76 -12.80
N ASN A 163 31.48 -0.75 -11.99
CA ASN A 163 31.51 0.03 -10.75
C ASN A 163 31.35 1.54 -11.02
N LEU A 164 31.97 2.04 -12.11
CA LEU A 164 31.77 3.42 -12.55
C LEU A 164 30.31 3.65 -12.97
N GLY A 165 29.70 2.73 -13.69
CA GLY A 165 28.29 2.79 -14.07
C GLY A 165 27.38 2.88 -12.85
N PHE A 166 27.69 2.16 -11.77
CA PHE A 166 26.90 2.15 -10.53
C PHE A 166 26.96 3.47 -9.74
N THR A 167 27.84 4.40 -10.11
CA THR A 167 27.87 5.75 -9.52
C THR A 167 26.74 6.65 -10.02
N VAL A 168 26.04 6.25 -11.07
CA VAL A 168 24.85 6.92 -11.58
C VAL A 168 23.63 6.04 -11.29
N LEU A 169 22.68 6.57 -10.53
CA LEU A 169 21.40 5.92 -10.28
C LEU A 169 20.43 6.31 -11.40
N SER A 170 19.97 5.35 -12.16
CA SER A 170 19.01 5.56 -13.24
C SER A 170 17.67 4.89 -12.93
N ALA A 171 16.60 5.39 -13.55
CA ALA A 171 15.27 4.78 -13.47
C ALA A 171 15.28 3.37 -14.09
N ASP A 172 14.71 2.41 -13.41
CA ASP A 172 14.58 1.02 -13.87
C ASP A 172 13.42 0.85 -14.86
N ARG A 173 12.49 1.81 -14.88
CA ARG A 173 11.27 1.84 -15.72
C ARG A 173 10.77 3.25 -15.96
N ASP A 174 9.80 3.38 -16.86
CA ASP A 174 8.99 4.60 -17.00
C ASP A 174 8.09 4.79 -15.78
N GLY A 175 7.85 6.04 -15.37
CA GLY A 175 7.00 6.32 -14.22
C GLY A 175 7.16 7.75 -13.69
N ILE A 176 6.68 7.96 -12.47
CA ILE A 176 6.77 9.24 -11.76
C ILE A 176 7.72 9.09 -10.57
N VAL A 177 8.57 10.10 -10.36
CA VAL A 177 9.41 10.18 -9.17
C VAL A 177 8.52 10.38 -7.94
N GLY A 178 8.49 9.40 -7.06
CA GLY A 178 7.78 9.47 -5.80
C GLY A 178 8.53 10.28 -4.74
N THR A 179 8.90 9.64 -3.65
CA THR A 179 9.62 10.29 -2.56
C THR A 179 11.13 10.26 -2.80
N THR A 180 11.79 11.42 -2.63
CA THR A 180 13.24 11.51 -2.53
C THR A 180 13.63 11.56 -1.05
N LEU A 181 14.52 10.64 -0.65
CA LEU A 181 14.90 10.46 0.76
C LEU A 181 16.23 11.16 1.10
N TYR A 182 17.03 11.51 0.10
CA TYR A 182 18.36 12.10 0.27
C TYR A 182 18.56 13.30 -0.65
N GLU A 183 19.42 14.23 -0.18
CA GLU A 183 19.75 15.47 -0.89
C GLU A 183 21.23 15.51 -1.27
N VAL A 184 21.56 16.43 -2.21
CA VAL A 184 22.95 16.68 -2.65
C VAL A 184 23.83 17.02 -1.44
N GLY A 185 25.02 16.43 -1.40
CA GLY A 185 26.00 16.57 -0.32
C GLY A 185 25.92 15.50 0.76
N GLN A 186 24.85 14.75 0.87
CA GLN A 186 24.73 13.64 1.82
C GLN A 186 25.49 12.40 1.35
N VAL A 187 25.93 11.58 2.30
CA VAL A 187 26.61 10.31 2.05
C VAL A 187 25.61 9.18 2.21
N VAL A 188 25.58 8.30 1.22
CA VAL A 188 24.70 7.11 1.20
C VAL A 188 25.54 5.85 1.14
N ALA A 189 25.08 4.80 1.79
CA ALA A 189 25.65 3.47 1.69
C ALA A 189 25.03 2.70 0.50
N ALA A 190 25.76 1.73 -0.03
CA ALA A 190 25.23 0.81 -1.03
C ALA A 190 23.97 0.10 -0.50
N GLY A 191 22.94 -0.04 -1.34
CA GLY A 191 21.68 -0.68 -1.00
C GLY A 191 20.69 0.19 -0.19
N THR A 192 21.07 1.43 0.15
CA THR A 192 20.15 2.35 0.85
C THR A 192 19.23 3.04 -0.17
N PRO A 193 17.90 2.92 -0.03
CA PRO A 193 16.95 3.60 -0.92
C PRO A 193 17.13 5.12 -0.90
N VAL A 194 17.24 5.73 -2.08
CA VAL A 194 17.44 7.18 -2.25
C VAL A 194 16.18 7.84 -2.81
N VAL A 195 15.50 7.17 -3.71
CA VAL A 195 14.32 7.67 -4.41
C VAL A 195 13.39 6.51 -4.73
N SER A 196 12.10 6.74 -4.80
CA SER A 196 11.14 5.77 -5.32
C SER A 196 10.65 6.18 -6.71
N ILE A 197 10.47 5.21 -7.60
CA ILE A 197 9.76 5.37 -8.85
C ILE A 197 8.42 4.66 -8.75
N ILE A 198 7.37 5.34 -9.14
CA ILE A 198 5.99 4.87 -9.15
C ILE A 198 5.59 4.63 -10.60
N ASP A 199 5.29 3.38 -10.93
CA ASP A 199 4.70 3.01 -12.21
C ASP A 199 3.22 3.37 -12.19
N ASP A 200 2.85 4.39 -12.94
CA ASP A 200 1.48 4.91 -13.06
C ASP A 200 0.74 4.37 -14.30
N SER A 201 1.30 3.38 -14.98
CA SER A 201 0.66 2.73 -16.14
C SER A 201 -0.68 2.08 -15.79
N GLN A 202 -0.82 1.63 -14.55
CA GLN A 202 -2.04 1.17 -13.93
C GLN A 202 -2.10 1.69 -12.48
N LEU A 203 -3.31 1.93 -11.99
CA LEU A 203 -3.52 2.34 -10.61
C LEU A 203 -4.24 1.25 -9.83
N ASP A 204 -3.74 0.97 -8.65
CA ASP A 204 -4.34 0.06 -7.69
C ASP A 204 -4.85 0.83 -6.47
N VAL A 205 -5.91 0.34 -5.85
CA VAL A 205 -6.33 0.79 -4.52
C VAL A 205 -6.00 -0.31 -3.51
N TYR A 206 -5.20 0.05 -2.51
CA TYR A 206 -4.87 -0.85 -1.42
C TYR A 206 -5.91 -0.75 -0.32
N ILE A 207 -6.52 -1.87 0.01
CA ILE A 207 -7.51 -2.01 1.09
C ILE A 207 -7.07 -3.08 2.06
N SER A 208 -7.52 -2.98 3.31
CA SER A 208 -7.23 -3.97 4.35
C SER A 208 -8.49 -4.73 4.71
N LEU A 209 -8.43 -6.05 4.67
CA LEU A 209 -9.51 -6.98 4.98
C LEU A 209 -9.28 -7.62 6.34
N THR A 210 -10.32 -7.73 7.14
CA THR A 210 -10.29 -8.55 8.36
C THR A 210 -10.27 -10.04 8.03
N GLU A 211 -9.90 -10.90 8.96
CA GLU A 211 -9.90 -12.36 8.78
C GLU A 211 -11.25 -12.91 8.31
N LYS A 212 -12.35 -12.37 8.82
CA LYS A 212 -13.70 -12.75 8.39
C LYS A 212 -13.92 -12.40 6.92
N GLN A 213 -13.51 -11.20 6.51
CA GLN A 213 -13.66 -10.68 5.15
C GLN A 213 -12.73 -11.39 4.16
N TYR A 214 -11.53 -11.80 4.58
CA TYR A 214 -10.57 -12.53 3.73
C TYR A 214 -11.21 -13.73 3.01
N ARG A 215 -12.10 -14.46 3.68
CA ARG A 215 -12.80 -15.60 3.09
C ARG A 215 -13.92 -15.21 2.13
N GLU A 216 -14.32 -13.98 2.16
CA GLU A 216 -15.48 -13.47 1.42
C GLU A 216 -15.08 -12.80 0.11
N TYR A 217 -13.86 -12.26 0.04
CA TYR A 217 -13.37 -11.52 -1.12
C TYR A 217 -12.25 -12.31 -1.80
N SER A 218 -12.40 -12.52 -3.10
CA SER A 218 -11.47 -13.30 -3.91
C SER A 218 -10.96 -12.51 -5.12
N VAL A 219 -9.82 -12.92 -5.64
CA VAL A 219 -9.26 -12.36 -6.88
C VAL A 219 -10.27 -12.47 -8.01
N GLY A 220 -10.39 -11.40 -8.79
CA GLY A 220 -11.31 -11.26 -9.90
C GLY A 220 -12.66 -10.66 -9.56
N MET A 221 -13.01 -10.46 -8.28
CA MET A 221 -14.28 -9.83 -7.89
C MET A 221 -14.37 -8.39 -8.40
N PRO A 222 -15.49 -8.01 -9.04
CA PRO A 222 -15.73 -6.65 -9.46
C PRO A 222 -16.13 -5.76 -8.25
N CYS A 223 -15.76 -4.50 -8.31
CA CYS A 223 -16.12 -3.48 -7.34
C CYS A 223 -16.25 -2.12 -7.99
N THR A 224 -16.82 -1.17 -7.27
CA THR A 224 -16.90 0.24 -7.66
C THR A 224 -16.03 1.05 -6.71
N VAL A 225 -15.21 1.92 -7.27
CA VAL A 225 -14.29 2.76 -6.53
C VAL A 225 -14.69 4.22 -6.68
N THR A 226 -14.81 4.92 -5.56
CA THR A 226 -15.10 6.36 -5.50
C THR A 226 -13.99 7.07 -4.72
N PHE A 227 -13.80 8.36 -4.95
CA PHE A 227 -12.70 9.12 -4.39
C PHE A 227 -13.21 10.32 -3.60
N TRP A 228 -12.67 10.53 -2.41
CA TRP A 228 -13.09 11.66 -1.58
C TRP A 228 -12.77 13.01 -2.20
N ALA A 229 -11.64 13.11 -2.88
CA ALA A 229 -11.24 14.33 -3.58
C ALA A 229 -12.03 14.58 -4.87
N LEU A 230 -12.73 13.58 -5.40
CA LEU A 230 -13.43 13.61 -6.69
C LEU A 230 -14.85 13.03 -6.54
N PRO A 231 -15.79 13.72 -5.89
CA PRO A 231 -17.08 13.15 -5.45
C PRO A 231 -17.99 12.68 -6.58
N ASN A 232 -17.74 13.11 -7.82
CA ASN A 232 -18.53 12.73 -9.01
C ASN A 232 -17.82 11.70 -9.90
N VAL A 233 -16.66 11.19 -9.46
CA VAL A 233 -15.89 10.17 -10.19
C VAL A 233 -16.12 8.82 -9.54
N SER A 234 -16.61 7.89 -10.35
CA SER A 234 -16.79 6.49 -9.98
C SER A 234 -16.12 5.64 -11.06
N VAL A 235 -15.24 4.75 -10.63
CA VAL A 235 -14.43 3.90 -11.52
C VAL A 235 -14.71 2.44 -11.20
N GLU A 236 -14.83 1.61 -12.22
CA GLU A 236 -14.87 0.17 -12.02
C GLU A 236 -13.51 -0.34 -11.57
N GLY A 237 -13.51 -1.27 -10.63
CA GLY A 237 -12.32 -1.93 -10.14
C GLY A 237 -12.49 -3.43 -10.08
N ARG A 238 -11.36 -4.12 -10.02
CA ARG A 238 -11.33 -5.57 -9.85
C ARG A 238 -10.24 -5.98 -8.86
N VAL A 239 -10.58 -6.87 -7.95
CA VAL A 239 -9.58 -7.43 -7.03
C VAL A 239 -8.51 -8.17 -7.83
N ARG A 240 -7.27 -7.70 -7.76
CA ARG A 240 -6.11 -8.28 -8.45
C ARG A 240 -5.37 -9.27 -7.56
N GLU A 241 -5.22 -8.91 -6.30
CA GLU A 241 -4.41 -9.66 -5.36
C GLU A 241 -5.01 -9.59 -3.96
N VAL A 242 -4.93 -10.69 -3.22
CA VAL A 242 -5.24 -10.73 -1.79
C VAL A 242 -4.06 -11.43 -1.11
N ALA A 243 -3.46 -10.77 -0.12
CA ALA A 243 -2.31 -11.32 0.59
C ALA A 243 -2.68 -12.63 1.29
N ALA A 244 -1.82 -13.65 1.16
CA ALA A 244 -2.04 -14.98 1.76
C ALA A 244 -1.79 -15.01 3.29
N ALA A 245 -1.09 -13.99 3.82
CA ALA A 245 -0.80 -13.86 5.24
C ALA A 245 -1.20 -12.47 5.74
N PRO A 246 -1.63 -12.34 6.99
CA PRO A 246 -1.97 -11.05 7.55
C PRO A 246 -0.71 -10.19 7.76
N ASN A 247 -0.86 -8.89 7.63
CA ASN A 247 0.15 -7.92 8.02
C ASN A 247 0.40 -8.03 9.54
N SER A 248 1.65 -8.23 9.93
CA SER A 248 2.04 -8.48 11.32
C SER A 248 1.78 -7.31 12.28
N GLN A 249 1.62 -6.10 11.76
CA GLN A 249 1.37 -4.90 12.56
C GLN A 249 -0.12 -4.65 12.77
N THR A 250 -0.95 -4.91 11.77
CA THR A 250 -2.38 -4.58 11.78
C THR A 250 -3.27 -5.80 12.01
N GLY A 251 -2.78 -7.01 11.76
CA GLY A 251 -3.57 -8.24 11.80
C GLY A 251 -4.60 -8.36 10.65
N THR A 252 -4.51 -7.50 9.64
CA THR A 252 -5.39 -7.48 8.47
C THR A 252 -4.70 -8.04 7.25
N TYR A 253 -5.47 -8.52 6.28
CA TYR A 253 -4.98 -9.00 4.99
C TYR A 253 -5.06 -7.86 3.97
N ASP A 254 -3.93 -7.56 3.35
CA ASP A 254 -3.90 -6.52 2.32
C ASP A 254 -4.46 -7.05 1.00
N ALA A 255 -5.32 -6.28 0.37
CA ALA A 255 -5.86 -6.58 -0.96
C ALA A 255 -5.64 -5.39 -1.89
N LYS A 256 -5.33 -5.70 -3.15
CA LYS A 256 -5.11 -4.73 -4.22
C LYS A 256 -6.23 -4.81 -5.22
N VAL A 257 -6.83 -3.69 -5.48
CA VAL A 257 -7.92 -3.51 -6.44
C VAL A 257 -7.42 -2.67 -7.60
N THR A 258 -7.29 -3.27 -8.78
CA THR A 258 -6.90 -2.54 -9.99
C THR A 258 -8.07 -1.73 -10.53
N LEU A 259 -7.83 -0.47 -10.83
CA LEU A 259 -8.78 0.43 -11.49
C LEU A 259 -8.85 0.12 -12.99
N ILE A 260 -10.05 0.10 -13.55
CA ILE A 260 -10.29 -0.12 -14.97
C ILE A 260 -10.54 1.23 -15.63
N ASP A 261 -9.73 1.60 -16.62
CA ASP A 261 -9.82 2.85 -17.37
C ASP A 261 -9.99 4.10 -16.47
N PRO A 262 -9.10 4.32 -15.49
CA PRO A 262 -9.20 5.45 -14.59
C PRO A 262 -8.97 6.77 -15.35
N PRO A 263 -9.73 7.84 -15.07
CA PRO A 263 -9.48 9.16 -15.65
C PRO A 263 -8.14 9.72 -15.15
N GLU A 264 -7.50 10.55 -15.97
CA GLU A 264 -6.14 11.09 -15.72
C GLU A 264 -6.00 11.95 -14.44
N ASN A 265 -7.11 12.42 -13.88
CA ASN A 265 -7.11 13.25 -12.68
C ASN A 265 -7.01 12.46 -11.36
N ILE A 266 -6.90 11.15 -11.42
CA ILE A 266 -6.65 10.31 -10.23
C ILE A 266 -5.15 10.27 -10.00
N ALA A 267 -4.73 10.72 -8.81
CA ALA A 267 -3.33 10.71 -8.41
C ALA A 267 -3.05 9.65 -7.34
N VAL A 268 -1.82 9.12 -7.36
CA VAL A 268 -1.28 8.28 -6.30
C VAL A 268 -1.33 9.02 -4.96
N GLY A 269 -1.71 8.32 -3.89
CA GLY A 269 -1.92 8.88 -2.56
C GLY A 269 -3.35 9.37 -2.28
N MET A 270 -4.24 9.42 -3.26
CA MET A 270 -5.65 9.76 -3.02
C MET A 270 -6.35 8.71 -2.16
N THR A 271 -7.22 9.17 -1.26
CA THR A 271 -8.11 8.27 -0.50
C THR A 271 -9.28 7.86 -1.39
N ALA A 272 -9.49 6.56 -1.44
CA ALA A 272 -10.57 5.94 -2.19
C ALA A 272 -11.48 5.10 -1.28
N GLU A 273 -12.70 4.95 -1.70
CA GLU A 273 -13.70 4.07 -1.10
C GLU A 273 -14.06 2.98 -2.12
N VAL A 274 -13.78 1.72 -1.76
CA VAL A 274 -14.06 0.55 -2.59
C VAL A 274 -15.34 -0.08 -2.11
N LYS A 275 -16.36 -0.12 -2.97
CA LYS A 275 -17.66 -0.74 -2.72
C LYS A 275 -17.78 -2.01 -3.56
N PHE A 276 -17.89 -3.15 -2.90
CA PHE A 276 -18.27 -4.38 -3.56
C PHE A 276 -19.79 -4.45 -3.71
N GLY A 277 -20.27 -5.15 -4.74
CA GLY A 277 -21.70 -5.29 -5.01
C GLY A 277 -22.47 -5.73 -3.76
N ASP A 278 -23.67 -5.21 -3.62
CA ASP A 278 -24.53 -5.56 -2.51
C ASP A 278 -24.76 -7.09 -2.56
N ARG A 279 -24.22 -7.81 -1.59
CA ARG A 279 -24.75 -9.14 -1.30
C ARG A 279 -26.19 -8.94 -0.90
N GLU A 280 -27.10 -9.74 -1.40
CA GLU A 280 -28.48 -9.78 -0.94
C GLU A 280 -28.48 -9.89 0.58
N GLY A 281 -28.35 -8.75 1.22
CA GLY A 281 -28.59 -8.60 2.64
C GLY A 281 -30.06 -8.90 2.83
N GLY A 282 -30.39 -9.85 3.66
CA GLY A 282 -31.77 -10.15 3.94
C GLY A 282 -32.51 -8.85 4.24
N LYS A 283 -33.71 -8.71 3.72
CA LYS A 283 -34.60 -7.60 4.09
C LYS A 283 -34.68 -7.54 5.60
N GLY A 284 -34.10 -6.53 6.17
CA GLY A 284 -34.06 -6.32 7.62
C GLY A 284 -34.76 -5.03 8.01
N ILE A 285 -35.32 -5.00 9.18
CA ILE A 285 -35.90 -3.79 9.75
C ILE A 285 -34.85 -3.18 10.69
N MET A 286 -34.33 -2.01 10.34
CA MET A 286 -33.43 -1.27 11.23
C MET A 286 -34.21 -0.55 12.32
N ILE A 287 -33.89 -0.86 13.57
CA ILE A 287 -34.50 -0.27 14.76
C ILE A 287 -33.45 0.53 15.53
N PRO A 288 -33.71 1.80 15.89
CA PRO A 288 -32.81 2.55 16.76
C PRO A 288 -32.56 1.82 18.09
N LEU A 289 -31.33 1.78 18.54
CA LEU A 289 -30.98 1.14 19.82
C LEU A 289 -31.78 1.72 21.01
N SER A 290 -32.17 3.00 20.95
CA SER A 290 -33.01 3.67 21.94
C SER A 290 -34.44 3.17 21.99
N ALA A 291 -34.92 2.43 20.99
CA ALA A 291 -36.24 1.82 20.95
C ALA A 291 -36.23 0.37 21.49
N MET A 292 -35.06 -0.19 21.79
CA MET A 292 -34.93 -1.52 22.36
C MET A 292 -35.29 -1.52 23.85
N ALA A 293 -36.14 -2.45 24.24
CA ALA A 293 -36.47 -2.78 25.64
C ALA A 293 -35.99 -4.21 25.92
N THR A 294 -35.67 -4.50 27.17
CA THR A 294 -35.33 -5.86 27.59
C THR A 294 -36.44 -6.35 28.50
N GLN A 295 -37.10 -7.44 28.12
CA GLN A 295 -38.01 -8.16 28.99
C GLN A 295 -37.57 -9.62 29.09
N ASP A 296 -37.47 -10.16 30.30
CA ASP A 296 -37.03 -11.54 30.58
C ASP A 296 -35.70 -11.91 29.90
N GLN A 297 -34.74 -10.96 29.89
CA GLN A 297 -33.43 -11.06 29.23
C GLN A 297 -33.50 -11.22 27.71
N LYS A 298 -34.65 -11.00 27.08
CA LYS A 298 -34.80 -11.02 25.62
C LYS A 298 -34.91 -9.60 25.05
N PRO A 299 -34.21 -9.28 23.99
CA PRO A 299 -34.38 -8.01 23.30
C PRO A 299 -35.78 -7.92 22.70
N SER A 300 -36.46 -6.81 22.92
CA SER A 300 -37.84 -6.61 22.51
C SER A 300 -38.05 -5.14 22.13
N VAL A 301 -39.09 -4.85 21.35
CA VAL A 301 -39.50 -3.50 20.98
C VAL A 301 -40.97 -3.28 21.19
N TRP A 302 -41.34 -2.06 21.54
CA TRP A 302 -42.75 -1.65 21.64
C TRP A 302 -43.32 -1.34 20.26
N VAL A 303 -44.26 -2.12 19.79
CA VAL A 303 -44.94 -1.94 18.50
C VAL A 303 -46.34 -1.40 18.70
N ILE A 304 -46.68 -0.32 17.99
CA ILE A 304 -48.03 0.25 17.98
C ILE A 304 -48.81 -0.34 16.81
N ARG A 305 -49.88 -1.08 17.10
CA ARG A 305 -50.87 -1.57 16.11
C ARG A 305 -52.26 -1.29 16.63
N ASP A 306 -53.13 -0.79 15.78
CA ASP A 306 -54.53 -0.52 16.11
C ASP A 306 -54.69 0.27 17.41
N ASN A 307 -53.88 1.33 17.59
CA ASN A 307 -53.85 2.17 18.79
C ASN A 307 -53.54 1.43 20.11
N LYS A 308 -52.96 0.22 20.01
CA LYS A 308 -52.49 -0.57 21.15
C LYS A 308 -51.00 -0.80 21.05
N VAL A 309 -50.34 -0.81 22.18
CA VAL A 309 -48.90 -1.01 22.29
C VAL A 309 -48.65 -2.44 22.74
N THR A 310 -47.90 -3.20 21.94
CA THR A 310 -47.48 -4.58 22.25
C THR A 310 -45.96 -4.68 22.25
N LEU A 311 -45.43 -5.40 23.23
CA LEU A 311 -44.02 -5.71 23.27
C LEU A 311 -43.74 -6.93 22.39
N THR A 312 -42.91 -6.76 21.40
CA THR A 312 -42.59 -7.80 20.41
C THR A 312 -41.12 -8.16 20.53
N PRO A 313 -40.74 -9.44 20.69
CA PRO A 313 -39.32 -9.87 20.65
C PRO A 313 -38.70 -9.61 19.29
N VAL A 314 -37.42 -9.27 19.27
CA VAL A 314 -36.62 -8.99 18.05
C VAL A 314 -35.36 -9.83 18.04
#